data_03c508bd93ccb73dc04474a9fd023d8c
#
_entry.id   03c508bd93ccb73dc04474a9fd023d8c
#
_cell.length_a   1.000
_cell.length_b   1.000
_cell.length_c   1.000
_cell.angle_alpha   90.00
_cell.angle_beta   90.00
_cell.angle_gamma   90.00
#
_symmetry.space_group_name_H-M   'P 1'
#
loop_
_entity.id
_entity.type
_entity.pdbx_description
1 polymer ?
#
loop_
_entity_poly.entity_id
_entity_poly.type
_entity_poly.pdbx_seq_one_letter_code
_entity_poly.pdbx_strand_id
1 'polypeptide(L)'
;MNDKMQAQLLNSIISKIKKISELLKKSIEKNNIRQVLKNLNEILLQMKTDLLSPQSYHQLFTLIFDQILLVQSYFHNEIQKGRDSLELYSSVQQCITALPRAYLMIIVGSIILENNLVDKKELIEDLLEACNTIKYPIQGLFLRYFMLKLLNKYFDFDLLMNNFMEMNKLWINIKKLKNIPNKKIKQYKNDLKVIIGENMTNLSSNFNNLKNENKENIYKEKILIPILSIVKSCKDEDSQEFILLCLIQAFKEEYNIKYINEIINVIIEIKENINIKSILSDIMEKLSKFKDIEKIKEIKMNLIFEKINECIMSSINKKIEKINELKNENKENINLDINDKDLILLIETQHSFIKFIINFGNPENKKEIFDILNNGINKFHELLTLIKSFNKEKEKVEISNYALNEENMKILYDFLNELI
;
A
#
# COMPACT_ATOMS: atom_id res chain seq x y z
N MET A 1 -22.92 0.48 12.17
CA MET A 1 -24.09 0.34 11.29
C MET A 1 -24.10 -1.07 10.72
N ASN A 2 -25.24 -1.76 10.69
CA ASN A 2 -25.37 -3.14 10.19
C ASN A 2 -25.42 -3.10 8.63
N ASP A 3 -25.01 -4.17 7.95
CA ASP A 3 -24.92 -4.21 6.47
C ASP A 3 -26.29 -3.97 5.79
N LYS A 4 -27.38 -4.39 6.43
CA LYS A 4 -28.76 -4.10 6.00
C LYS A 4 -29.08 -2.58 6.00
N MET A 5 -28.61 -1.86 7.03
CA MET A 5 -28.77 -0.41 7.11
C MET A 5 -27.89 0.32 6.08
N GLN A 6 -26.70 -0.21 5.80
CA GLN A 6 -25.81 0.30 4.73
C GLN A 6 -26.49 0.22 3.37
N ALA A 7 -27.06 -0.96 3.04
CA ALA A 7 -27.76 -1.18 1.79
C ALA A 7 -29.00 -0.26 1.65
N GLN A 8 -29.77 -0.09 2.71
CA GLN A 8 -30.94 0.81 2.72
C GLN A 8 -30.53 2.27 2.49
N LEU A 9 -29.48 2.74 3.17
CA LEU A 9 -28.96 4.09 3.00
C LEU A 9 -28.47 4.30 1.56
N LEU A 10 -27.66 3.37 1.04
CA LEU A 10 -27.15 3.42 -0.32
C LEU A 10 -28.30 3.48 -1.35
N ASN A 11 -29.30 2.61 -1.22
CA ASN A 11 -30.45 2.60 -2.12
C ASN A 11 -31.25 3.92 -2.08
N SER A 12 -31.39 4.53 -0.90
CA SER A 12 -32.03 5.83 -0.77
C SER A 12 -31.25 6.94 -1.50
N ILE A 13 -29.92 6.92 -1.38
CA ILE A 13 -29.03 7.87 -2.08
C ILE A 13 -29.09 7.65 -3.59
N ILE A 14 -29.01 6.40 -4.06
CA ILE A 14 -29.12 6.04 -5.49
C ILE A 14 -30.46 6.52 -6.08
N SER A 15 -31.55 6.35 -5.35
CA SER A 15 -32.87 6.82 -5.78
C SER A 15 -32.92 8.35 -5.97
N LYS A 16 -32.30 9.12 -5.06
CA LYS A 16 -32.16 10.57 -5.18
C LYS A 16 -31.33 10.95 -6.41
N ILE A 17 -30.16 10.31 -6.58
CA ILE A 17 -29.25 10.56 -7.71
C ILE A 17 -29.98 10.32 -9.03
N LYS A 18 -30.72 9.22 -9.18
CA LYS A 18 -31.49 8.92 -10.40
C LYS A 18 -32.44 10.05 -10.77
N LYS A 19 -33.21 10.58 -9.79
CA LYS A 19 -34.11 11.71 -10.02
C LYS A 19 -33.37 12.97 -10.47
N ILE A 20 -32.25 13.29 -9.82
CA ILE A 20 -31.45 14.48 -10.17
C ILE A 20 -30.78 14.29 -11.54
N SER A 21 -30.35 13.06 -11.87
CA SER A 21 -29.74 12.73 -13.17
C SER A 21 -30.71 12.96 -14.35
N GLU A 22 -32.01 12.71 -14.16
CA GLU A 22 -33.01 13.03 -15.17
C GLU A 22 -33.14 14.55 -15.38
N LEU A 23 -33.09 15.33 -14.28
CA LEU A 23 -33.09 16.79 -14.36
C LEU A 23 -31.81 17.32 -15.01
N LEU A 24 -30.64 16.67 -14.69
CA LEU A 24 -29.37 17.01 -15.30
C LEU A 24 -29.40 16.81 -16.81
N LYS A 25 -29.88 15.68 -17.30
CA LYS A 25 -30.05 15.42 -18.76
C LYS A 25 -30.90 16.47 -19.43
N LYS A 26 -32.08 16.80 -18.86
CA LYS A 26 -32.95 17.86 -19.38
C LYS A 26 -32.28 19.24 -19.39
N SER A 27 -31.37 19.50 -18.43
CA SER A 27 -30.65 20.78 -18.37
C SER A 27 -29.55 20.85 -19.44
N ILE A 28 -28.93 19.72 -19.77
CA ILE A 28 -28.00 19.60 -20.89
C ILE A 28 -28.70 19.81 -22.23
N GLU A 29 -29.84 19.14 -22.43
CA GLU A 29 -30.66 19.31 -23.66
C GLU A 29 -31.09 20.75 -23.87
N LYS A 30 -31.42 21.49 -22.79
CA LYS A 30 -31.76 22.90 -22.82
C LYS A 30 -30.57 23.86 -22.90
N ASN A 31 -29.37 23.33 -22.93
CA ASN A 31 -28.13 24.09 -22.93
C ASN A 31 -28.01 25.12 -21.78
N ASN A 32 -28.53 24.78 -20.60
CA ASN A 32 -28.51 25.65 -19.42
C ASN A 32 -27.41 25.29 -18.45
N ILE A 33 -26.24 25.86 -18.64
CA ILE A 33 -25.04 25.59 -17.85
C ILE A 33 -25.21 25.82 -16.34
N ARG A 34 -25.92 26.89 -15.95
CA ARG A 34 -26.15 27.16 -14.52
C ARG A 34 -26.94 26.05 -13.86
N GLN A 35 -27.96 25.52 -14.57
CA GLN A 35 -28.75 24.42 -14.06
C GLN A 35 -27.98 23.09 -14.09
N VAL A 36 -27.11 22.88 -15.10
CA VAL A 36 -26.22 21.72 -15.17
C VAL A 36 -25.27 21.72 -13.98
N LEU A 37 -24.59 22.83 -13.69
CA LEU A 37 -23.72 22.98 -12.51
C LEU A 37 -24.47 22.74 -11.20
N LYS A 38 -25.68 23.30 -11.05
CA LYS A 38 -26.51 23.11 -9.87
C LYS A 38 -26.88 21.65 -9.67
N ASN A 39 -27.36 20.96 -10.71
CA ASN A 39 -27.78 19.57 -10.64
C ASN A 39 -26.56 18.64 -10.37
N LEU A 40 -25.41 18.89 -11.02
CA LEU A 40 -24.22 18.14 -10.77
C LEU A 40 -23.71 18.35 -9.32
N ASN A 41 -23.73 19.59 -8.83
CA ASN A 41 -23.37 19.88 -7.44
C ASN A 41 -24.27 19.12 -6.45
N GLU A 42 -25.58 19.03 -6.69
CA GLU A 42 -26.51 18.26 -5.86
C GLU A 42 -26.21 16.75 -5.88
N ILE A 43 -25.79 16.21 -7.03
CA ILE A 43 -25.34 14.82 -7.15
C ILE A 43 -24.06 14.62 -6.34
N LEU A 44 -23.06 15.50 -6.49
CA LEU A 44 -21.77 15.42 -5.78
C LEU A 44 -21.93 15.60 -4.27
N LEU A 45 -22.93 16.36 -3.82
CA LEU A 45 -23.25 16.49 -2.39
C LEU A 45 -23.61 15.15 -1.74
N GLN A 46 -24.13 14.18 -2.49
CA GLN A 46 -24.43 12.85 -1.97
C GLN A 46 -23.17 12.08 -1.58
N MET A 47 -21.99 12.44 -2.10
CA MET A 47 -20.70 11.86 -1.70
C MET A 47 -20.20 12.40 -0.37
N LYS A 48 -20.77 13.46 0.19
CA LYS A 48 -20.42 14.02 1.50
C LYS A 48 -21.03 13.19 2.65
N THR A 49 -21.00 11.88 2.55
CA THR A 49 -21.46 10.97 3.60
C THR A 49 -20.27 10.31 4.28
N ASP A 50 -20.32 10.20 5.60
CA ASP A 50 -19.36 9.47 6.44
C ASP A 50 -19.91 8.12 6.94
N LEU A 51 -21.13 7.79 6.54
CA LEU A 51 -21.87 6.64 7.02
C LEU A 51 -21.67 5.38 6.15
N LEU A 52 -21.20 5.52 4.91
CA LEU A 52 -21.02 4.40 4.00
C LEU A 52 -19.66 3.70 4.22
N SER A 53 -19.67 2.36 4.12
CA SER A 53 -18.46 1.56 4.03
C SER A 53 -17.71 1.85 2.74
N PRO A 54 -16.39 1.59 2.64
CA PRO A 54 -15.64 1.79 1.40
C PRO A 54 -16.24 1.09 0.18
N GLN A 55 -16.76 -0.13 0.33
CA GLN A 55 -17.43 -0.87 -0.74
C GLN A 55 -18.71 -0.17 -1.20
N SER A 56 -19.57 0.25 -0.27
CA SER A 56 -20.79 1.00 -0.60
C SER A 56 -20.47 2.38 -1.17
N TYR A 57 -19.41 3.02 -0.67
CA TYR A 57 -18.93 4.29 -1.19
C TYR A 57 -18.38 4.15 -2.63
N HIS A 58 -17.69 3.05 -2.92
CA HIS A 58 -17.22 2.75 -4.27
C HIS A 58 -18.39 2.58 -5.26
N GLN A 59 -19.47 1.89 -4.86
CA GLN A 59 -20.67 1.77 -5.69
C GLN A 59 -21.31 3.13 -5.97
N LEU A 60 -21.39 3.98 -4.95
CA LEU A 60 -21.88 5.36 -5.10
C LEU A 60 -20.96 6.17 -6.03
N PHE A 61 -19.66 6.08 -5.84
CA PHE A 61 -18.65 6.74 -6.67
C PHE A 61 -18.77 6.34 -8.14
N THR A 62 -18.89 5.05 -8.45
CA THR A 62 -19.04 4.55 -9.83
C THR A 62 -20.28 5.14 -10.51
N LEU A 63 -21.42 5.14 -9.80
CA LEU A 63 -22.65 5.73 -10.33
C LEU A 63 -22.50 7.23 -10.63
N ILE A 64 -21.84 7.97 -9.76
CA ILE A 64 -21.64 9.42 -9.91
C ILE A 64 -20.58 9.69 -10.99
N PHE A 65 -19.57 8.84 -11.12
CA PHE A 65 -18.55 8.96 -12.15
C PHE A 65 -19.15 8.97 -13.57
N ASP A 66 -20.16 8.14 -13.85
CA ASP A 66 -20.87 8.16 -15.13
C ASP A 66 -21.56 9.50 -15.40
N GLN A 67 -22.13 10.13 -14.37
CA GLN A 67 -22.74 11.45 -14.50
C GLN A 67 -21.71 12.56 -14.71
N ILE A 68 -20.54 12.42 -14.08
CA ILE A 68 -19.41 13.34 -14.27
C ILE A 68 -18.91 13.28 -15.73
N LEU A 69 -18.72 12.09 -16.29
CA LEU A 69 -18.27 11.95 -17.68
C LEU A 69 -19.26 12.57 -18.68
N LEU A 70 -20.56 12.43 -18.43
CA LEU A 70 -21.59 13.06 -19.25
C LEU A 70 -21.45 14.60 -19.23
N VAL A 71 -21.26 15.19 -18.04
CA VAL A 71 -21.09 16.63 -17.88
C VAL A 71 -19.75 17.12 -18.42
N GLN A 72 -18.69 16.35 -18.25
CA GLN A 72 -17.36 16.66 -18.82
C GLN A 72 -17.46 16.77 -20.34
N SER A 73 -18.11 15.81 -21.01
CA SER A 73 -18.34 15.86 -22.46
C SER A 73 -19.19 17.09 -22.86
N TYR A 74 -20.19 17.42 -22.08
CA TYR A 74 -21.01 18.62 -22.33
C TYR A 74 -20.17 19.90 -22.20
N PHE A 75 -19.39 20.06 -21.15
CA PHE A 75 -18.52 21.23 -20.97
C PHE A 75 -17.46 21.34 -22.06
N HIS A 76 -16.88 20.22 -22.45
CA HIS A 76 -15.90 20.18 -23.55
C HIS A 76 -16.53 20.72 -24.85
N ASN A 77 -17.74 20.29 -25.21
CA ASN A 77 -18.46 20.76 -26.38
C ASN A 77 -18.80 22.26 -26.28
N GLU A 78 -19.20 22.77 -25.12
CA GLU A 78 -19.50 24.18 -24.93
C GLU A 78 -18.27 25.08 -25.06
N ILE A 79 -17.10 24.61 -24.55
CA ILE A 79 -15.82 25.31 -24.71
C ILE A 79 -15.40 25.34 -26.19
N GLN A 80 -15.55 24.23 -26.91
CA GLN A 80 -15.31 24.19 -28.36
C GLN A 80 -16.18 25.14 -29.17
N LYS A 81 -17.41 25.43 -28.68
CA LYS A 81 -18.31 26.45 -29.28
C LYS A 81 -17.91 27.89 -28.93
N GLY A 82 -16.83 28.11 -28.21
CA GLY A 82 -16.28 29.43 -27.88
C GLY A 82 -16.63 29.95 -26.50
N ARG A 83 -17.11 29.09 -25.59
CA ARG A 83 -17.30 29.48 -24.19
C ARG A 83 -15.97 29.60 -23.47
N ASP A 84 -15.81 30.63 -22.66
CA ASP A 84 -14.61 30.84 -21.88
C ASP A 84 -14.52 29.79 -20.75
N SER A 85 -13.44 28.97 -20.79
CA SER A 85 -13.16 27.93 -19.81
C SER A 85 -12.67 28.50 -18.49
N LEU A 86 -12.02 29.67 -18.47
CA LEU A 86 -11.53 30.30 -17.24
C LEU A 86 -12.70 30.93 -16.46
N GLU A 87 -13.72 31.51 -17.16
CA GLU A 87 -14.95 31.94 -16.52
C GLU A 87 -15.69 30.76 -15.89
N LEU A 88 -15.73 29.62 -16.59
CA LEU A 88 -16.33 28.39 -16.05
C LEU A 88 -15.58 27.90 -14.82
N TYR A 89 -14.24 27.92 -14.86
CA TYR A 89 -13.37 27.53 -13.71
C TYR A 89 -13.62 28.45 -12.51
N SER A 90 -13.65 29.75 -12.71
CA SER A 90 -13.98 30.73 -11.66
C SER A 90 -15.36 30.48 -11.05
N SER A 91 -16.34 30.10 -11.87
CA SER A 91 -17.70 29.79 -11.42
C SER A 91 -17.74 28.55 -10.51
N VAL A 92 -16.96 27.50 -10.82
CA VAL A 92 -16.91 26.28 -9.99
C VAL A 92 -16.12 26.49 -8.69
N GLN A 93 -15.12 27.36 -8.68
CA GLN A 93 -14.41 27.75 -7.45
C GLN A 93 -15.31 28.42 -6.40
N GLN A 94 -16.38 29.09 -6.83
CA GLN A 94 -17.35 29.72 -5.95
C GLN A 94 -18.32 28.73 -5.27
N CYS A 95 -18.24 27.43 -5.59
CA CYS A 95 -19.08 26.43 -4.96
C CYS A 95 -18.80 26.37 -3.44
N ILE A 96 -19.84 26.49 -2.61
CA ILE A 96 -19.75 26.65 -1.16
C ILE A 96 -19.14 25.38 -0.51
N THR A 97 -19.55 24.20 -0.96
CA THR A 97 -19.16 22.93 -0.33
C THR A 97 -17.85 22.43 -0.91
N ALA A 98 -16.85 22.20 -0.07
CA ALA A 98 -15.50 21.85 -0.48
C ALA A 98 -15.42 20.57 -1.34
N LEU A 99 -16.10 19.48 -0.98
CA LEU A 99 -16.01 18.22 -1.71
C LEU A 99 -16.57 18.33 -3.14
N PRO A 100 -17.83 18.77 -3.38
CA PRO A 100 -18.30 19.05 -4.72
C PRO A 100 -17.44 20.04 -5.50
N ARG A 101 -16.99 21.13 -4.85
CA ARG A 101 -16.10 22.12 -5.45
C ARG A 101 -14.85 21.47 -6.02
N ALA A 102 -14.17 20.63 -5.24
CA ALA A 102 -12.95 19.95 -5.69
C ALA A 102 -13.21 19.02 -6.89
N TYR A 103 -14.30 18.26 -6.89
CA TYR A 103 -14.68 17.45 -8.06
C TYR A 103 -14.94 18.32 -9.31
N LEU A 104 -15.70 19.41 -9.16
CA LEU A 104 -16.00 20.34 -10.26
C LEU A 104 -14.74 21.01 -10.81
N MET A 105 -13.84 21.45 -9.93
CA MET A 105 -12.53 22.02 -10.32
C MET A 105 -11.71 21.03 -11.12
N ILE A 106 -11.65 19.74 -10.69
CA ILE A 106 -10.93 18.70 -11.43
C ILE A 106 -11.54 18.47 -12.82
N ILE A 107 -12.87 18.46 -12.94
CA ILE A 107 -13.56 18.27 -14.22
C ILE A 107 -13.22 19.41 -15.19
N VAL A 108 -13.40 20.65 -14.77
CA VAL A 108 -13.15 21.82 -15.62
C VAL A 108 -11.65 21.98 -15.86
N GLY A 109 -10.81 21.76 -14.83
CA GLY A 109 -9.35 21.77 -14.94
C GLY A 109 -8.83 20.76 -15.97
N SER A 110 -9.45 19.58 -16.07
CA SER A 110 -9.06 18.58 -17.08
C SER A 110 -9.25 19.11 -18.51
N ILE A 111 -10.30 19.86 -18.76
CA ILE A 111 -10.60 20.43 -20.06
C ILE A 111 -9.64 21.60 -20.37
N ILE A 112 -9.34 22.42 -19.37
CA ILE A 112 -8.36 23.53 -19.51
C ILE A 112 -6.98 22.97 -19.87
N LEU A 113 -6.54 21.88 -19.22
CA LEU A 113 -5.27 21.23 -19.51
C LEU A 113 -5.23 20.62 -20.92
N GLU A 114 -6.34 20.08 -21.40
CA GLU A 114 -6.46 19.55 -22.77
C GLU A 114 -6.28 20.66 -23.82
N ASN A 115 -6.74 21.86 -23.54
CA ASN A 115 -6.64 23.01 -24.45
C ASN A 115 -5.34 23.82 -24.29
N ASN A 116 -4.45 23.47 -23.36
CA ASN A 116 -3.19 24.17 -23.07
C ASN A 116 -3.33 25.69 -22.81
N LEU A 117 -4.36 26.09 -22.09
CA LEU A 117 -4.72 27.51 -21.88
C LEU A 117 -3.99 28.16 -20.71
N VAL A 118 -3.42 27.35 -19.80
CA VAL A 118 -2.71 27.80 -18.58
C VAL A 118 -1.46 26.96 -18.35
N ASP A 119 -0.59 27.42 -17.43
CA ASP A 119 0.52 26.61 -16.96
C ASP A 119 -0.03 25.33 -16.28
N LYS A 120 0.41 24.20 -16.82
CA LYS A 120 -0.01 22.88 -16.35
C LYS A 120 0.31 22.64 -14.88
N LYS A 121 1.49 23.09 -14.46
CA LYS A 121 1.99 22.86 -13.10
C LYS A 121 1.18 23.67 -12.09
N GLU A 122 0.96 24.94 -12.36
CA GLU A 122 0.19 25.84 -11.49
C GLU A 122 -1.25 25.33 -11.30
N LEU A 123 -1.91 24.92 -12.38
CA LEU A 123 -3.27 24.40 -12.29
C LEU A 123 -3.33 23.08 -11.50
N ILE A 124 -2.39 22.16 -11.69
CA ILE A 124 -2.36 20.90 -10.95
C ILE A 124 -2.08 21.14 -9.47
N GLU A 125 -1.20 22.10 -9.13
CA GLU A 125 -0.94 22.48 -7.74
C GLU A 125 -2.21 23.04 -7.07
N ASP A 126 -2.98 23.91 -7.75
CA ASP A 126 -4.28 24.41 -7.26
C ASP A 126 -5.28 23.25 -7.02
N LEU A 127 -5.38 22.30 -7.94
CA LEU A 127 -6.23 21.13 -7.78
C LEU A 127 -5.79 20.23 -6.62
N LEU A 128 -4.50 20.05 -6.41
CA LEU A 128 -3.95 19.31 -5.27
C LEU A 128 -4.27 20.02 -3.95
N GLU A 129 -4.18 21.35 -3.91
CA GLU A 129 -4.54 22.15 -2.75
C GLU A 129 -6.05 22.02 -2.43
N ALA A 130 -6.91 22.09 -3.44
CA ALA A 130 -8.33 21.82 -3.28
C ALA A 130 -8.59 20.43 -2.70
N CYS A 131 -7.86 19.39 -3.16
CA CYS A 131 -7.95 18.05 -2.59
C CYS A 131 -7.49 17.99 -1.12
N ASN A 132 -6.48 18.79 -0.73
CA ASN A 132 -5.97 18.86 0.64
C ASN A 132 -7.00 19.38 1.64
N THR A 133 -8.04 20.08 1.19
CA THR A 133 -9.12 20.55 2.07
C THR A 133 -10.00 19.39 2.58
N ILE A 134 -10.01 18.25 1.90
CA ILE A 134 -10.85 17.10 2.24
C ILE A 134 -10.11 16.17 3.20
N LYS A 135 -10.45 16.28 4.48
CA LYS A 135 -9.76 15.56 5.56
C LYS A 135 -10.37 14.19 5.89
N TYR A 136 -11.63 13.93 5.50
CA TYR A 136 -12.24 12.63 5.73
C TYR A 136 -11.59 11.56 4.83
N PRO A 137 -10.99 10.49 5.42
CA PRO A 137 -10.10 9.61 4.68
C PRO A 137 -10.71 8.97 3.43
N ILE A 138 -11.92 8.42 3.53
CA ILE A 138 -12.57 7.73 2.40
C ILE A 138 -12.86 8.73 1.28
N GLN A 139 -13.47 9.87 1.60
CA GLN A 139 -13.78 10.91 0.61
C GLN A 139 -12.52 11.45 -0.07
N GLY A 140 -11.48 11.72 0.71
CA GLY A 140 -10.20 12.22 0.20
C GLY A 140 -9.48 11.22 -0.70
N LEU A 141 -9.51 9.92 -0.36
CA LEU A 141 -8.93 8.87 -1.19
C LEU A 141 -9.64 8.75 -2.54
N PHE A 142 -10.97 8.73 -2.56
CA PHE A 142 -11.73 8.64 -3.80
C PHE A 142 -11.60 9.90 -4.66
N LEU A 143 -11.53 11.09 -4.04
CA LEU A 143 -11.31 12.35 -4.77
C LEU A 143 -9.93 12.35 -5.45
N ARG A 144 -8.86 11.96 -4.75
CA ARG A 144 -7.51 11.87 -5.32
C ARG A 144 -7.39 10.78 -6.37
N TYR A 145 -8.06 9.66 -6.16
CA TYR A 145 -8.19 8.60 -7.16
C TYR A 145 -8.87 9.10 -8.43
N PHE A 146 -9.97 9.84 -8.29
CA PHE A 146 -10.66 10.48 -9.39
C PHE A 146 -9.75 11.45 -10.17
N MET A 147 -9.03 12.30 -9.44
CA MET A 147 -8.07 13.23 -10.04
C MET A 147 -7.00 12.50 -10.86
N LEU A 148 -6.43 11.42 -10.34
CA LEU A 148 -5.45 10.60 -11.07
C LEU A 148 -6.05 9.95 -12.31
N LYS A 149 -7.29 9.47 -12.26
CA LYS A 149 -7.97 8.88 -13.44
C LYS A 149 -8.12 9.87 -14.59
N LEU A 150 -8.37 11.13 -14.31
CA LEU A 150 -8.55 12.17 -15.34
C LEU A 150 -7.22 12.82 -15.77
N LEU A 151 -6.30 13.01 -14.83
CA LEU A 151 -5.17 13.93 -15.01
C LEU A 151 -3.80 13.26 -14.99
N ASN A 152 -3.70 11.92 -14.86
CA ASN A 152 -2.41 11.22 -14.72
C ASN A 152 -1.37 11.62 -15.79
N LYS A 153 -1.81 11.82 -17.03
CA LYS A 153 -0.93 12.22 -18.17
C LYS A 153 -0.31 13.62 -18.02
N TYR A 154 -0.85 14.45 -17.13
CA TYR A 154 -0.36 15.83 -16.90
C TYR A 154 0.50 15.98 -15.66
N PHE A 155 0.52 14.95 -14.78
CA PHE A 155 1.37 14.98 -13.60
C PHE A 155 2.84 14.83 -13.98
N ASP A 156 3.67 15.70 -13.44
CA ASP A 156 5.09 15.41 -13.34
C ASP A 156 5.35 14.42 -12.19
N PHE A 157 6.57 13.93 -12.11
CA PHE A 157 6.93 12.91 -11.13
C PHE A 157 6.82 13.41 -9.68
N ASP A 158 7.20 14.66 -9.42
CA ASP A 158 7.20 15.24 -8.06
C ASP A 158 5.77 15.46 -7.56
N LEU A 159 4.87 15.96 -8.41
CA LEU A 159 3.45 16.12 -8.09
C LEU A 159 2.75 14.78 -7.88
N LEU A 160 3.09 13.77 -8.70
CA LEU A 160 2.57 12.42 -8.55
C LEU A 160 3.03 11.79 -7.22
N MET A 161 4.31 11.98 -6.86
CA MET A 161 4.85 11.51 -5.59
C MET A 161 4.20 12.20 -4.39
N ASN A 162 3.99 13.52 -4.47
CA ASN A 162 3.27 14.27 -3.43
C ASN A 162 1.84 13.74 -3.24
N ASN A 163 1.12 13.52 -4.34
CA ASN A 163 -0.22 12.94 -4.27
C ASN A 163 -0.20 11.52 -3.65
N PHE A 164 0.79 10.70 -4.00
CA PHE A 164 0.97 9.37 -3.43
C PHE A 164 1.18 9.43 -1.91
N MET A 165 2.04 10.34 -1.43
CA MET A 165 2.31 10.54 -0.01
C MET A 165 1.04 10.92 0.76
N GLU A 166 0.24 11.86 0.23
CA GLU A 166 -1.01 12.29 0.84
C GLU A 166 -2.08 11.18 0.84
N MET A 167 -2.18 10.38 -0.22
CA MET A 167 -3.09 9.23 -0.26
C MET A 167 -2.73 8.19 0.80
N ASN A 168 -1.45 7.89 1.00
CA ASN A 168 -1.00 6.99 2.07
C ASN A 168 -1.33 7.54 3.46
N LYS A 169 -1.14 8.85 3.71
CA LYS A 169 -1.53 9.49 4.98
C LYS A 169 -3.02 9.35 5.25
N LEU A 170 -3.86 9.57 4.24
CA LEU A 170 -5.31 9.38 4.35
C LEU A 170 -5.66 7.93 4.66
N TRP A 171 -5.06 6.97 3.96
CA TRP A 171 -5.32 5.55 4.17
C TRP A 171 -4.90 5.07 5.57
N ILE A 172 -3.74 5.49 6.07
CA ILE A 172 -3.28 5.23 7.44
C ILE A 172 -4.24 5.85 8.47
N ASN A 173 -4.77 7.05 8.19
CA ASN A 173 -5.70 7.75 9.08
C ASN A 173 -7.10 7.10 9.17
N ILE A 174 -7.45 6.12 8.34
CA ILE A 174 -8.68 5.31 8.51
C ILE A 174 -8.76 4.71 9.92
N LYS A 175 -7.61 4.35 10.50
CA LYS A 175 -7.51 3.86 11.88
C LYS A 175 -8.08 4.85 12.93
N LYS A 176 -8.10 6.15 12.62
CA LYS A 176 -8.58 7.22 13.52
C LYS A 176 -10.09 7.50 13.38
N LEU A 177 -10.80 6.77 12.50
CA LEU A 177 -12.24 6.96 12.36
C LEU A 177 -12.96 6.56 13.65
N LYS A 178 -13.73 7.49 14.20
CA LYS A 178 -14.48 7.29 15.44
C LYS A 178 -15.73 6.43 15.19
N ASN A 179 -16.17 5.73 16.22
CA ASN A 179 -17.41 4.92 16.22
C ASN A 179 -17.43 3.72 15.26
N ILE A 180 -16.27 3.25 14.79
CA ILE A 180 -16.13 2.07 13.94
C ILE A 180 -15.35 1.00 14.71
N PRO A 181 -15.87 -0.24 14.87
CA PRO A 181 -15.16 -1.34 15.52
C PRO A 181 -13.84 -1.68 14.78
N ASN A 182 -12.80 -2.05 15.52
CA ASN A 182 -11.47 -2.37 14.96
C ASN A 182 -11.53 -3.41 13.83
N LYS A 183 -12.39 -4.43 13.95
CA LYS A 183 -12.58 -5.44 12.89
C LYS A 183 -13.06 -4.82 11.57
N LYS A 184 -13.98 -3.85 11.64
CA LYS A 184 -14.47 -3.13 10.45
C LYS A 184 -13.42 -2.14 9.91
N ILE A 185 -12.64 -1.52 10.79
CA ILE A 185 -11.51 -0.67 10.36
C ILE A 185 -10.51 -1.46 9.53
N LYS A 186 -10.15 -2.67 9.98
CA LYS A 186 -9.26 -3.58 9.22
C LYS A 186 -9.87 -3.95 7.86
N GLN A 187 -11.15 -4.26 7.81
CA GLN A 187 -11.87 -4.51 6.57
C GLN A 187 -11.85 -3.27 5.64
N TYR A 188 -12.16 -2.08 6.15
CA TYR A 188 -12.15 -0.82 5.38
C TYR A 188 -10.78 -0.55 4.77
N LYS A 189 -9.71 -0.77 5.53
CA LYS A 189 -8.35 -0.65 5.01
C LYS A 189 -8.06 -1.65 3.89
N ASN A 190 -8.48 -2.91 4.06
CA ASN A 190 -8.32 -3.94 3.04
C ASN A 190 -9.08 -3.61 1.75
N ASP A 191 -10.34 -3.14 1.87
CA ASP A 191 -11.14 -2.74 0.73
C ASP A 191 -10.48 -1.61 -0.09
N LEU A 192 -9.71 -0.74 0.57
CA LEU A 192 -9.05 0.42 -0.06
C LEU A 192 -7.61 0.14 -0.52
N LYS A 193 -7.04 -1.03 -0.24
CA LYS A 193 -5.69 -1.42 -0.71
C LYS A 193 -5.55 -1.30 -2.23
N VAL A 194 -6.62 -1.62 -2.97
CA VAL A 194 -6.63 -1.53 -4.45
C VAL A 194 -6.30 -0.12 -4.92
N ILE A 195 -6.89 0.91 -4.30
CA ILE A 195 -6.64 2.32 -4.66
C ILE A 195 -5.18 2.71 -4.41
N ILE A 196 -4.61 2.26 -3.29
CA ILE A 196 -3.20 2.54 -2.95
C ILE A 196 -2.25 1.78 -3.87
N GLY A 197 -2.53 0.50 -4.15
CA GLY A 197 -1.73 -0.32 -5.07
C GLY A 197 -1.74 0.23 -6.50
N GLU A 198 -2.90 0.66 -7.01
CA GLU A 198 -3.01 1.28 -8.34
C GLU A 198 -2.21 2.60 -8.41
N ASN A 199 -2.23 3.39 -7.33
CA ASN A 199 -1.42 4.61 -7.27
C ASN A 199 0.08 4.31 -7.27
N MET A 200 0.54 3.27 -6.58
CA MET A 200 1.94 2.80 -6.63
C MET A 200 2.31 2.34 -8.05
N THR A 201 1.43 1.63 -8.72
CA THR A 201 1.64 1.18 -10.12
C THR A 201 1.75 2.37 -11.07
N ASN A 202 0.91 3.39 -10.91
CA ASN A 202 0.99 4.63 -11.68
C ASN A 202 2.32 5.34 -11.46
N LEU A 203 2.78 5.43 -10.21
CA LEU A 203 4.07 6.02 -9.84
C LEU A 203 5.22 5.26 -10.52
N SER A 204 5.23 3.94 -10.46
CA SER A 204 6.23 3.08 -11.08
C SER A 204 6.24 3.21 -12.60
N SER A 205 5.06 3.25 -13.24
CA SER A 205 4.93 3.41 -14.68
C SER A 205 5.49 4.75 -15.15
N ASN A 206 5.18 5.84 -14.45
CA ASN A 206 5.73 7.17 -14.75
C ASN A 206 7.24 7.21 -14.52
N PHE A 207 7.74 6.60 -13.45
CA PHE A 207 9.19 6.48 -13.21
C PHE A 207 9.89 5.72 -14.35
N ASN A 208 9.33 4.60 -14.81
CA ASN A 208 9.91 3.82 -15.91
C ASN A 208 9.98 4.61 -17.22
N ASN A 209 9.06 5.55 -17.46
CA ASN A 209 8.99 6.38 -18.65
C ASN A 209 9.96 7.59 -18.60
N LEU A 210 10.58 7.88 -17.46
CA LEU A 210 11.59 8.93 -17.37
C LEU A 210 12.78 8.61 -18.29
N LYS A 211 13.21 9.57 -19.10
CA LYS A 211 14.37 9.45 -20.02
C LYS A 211 15.68 9.97 -19.40
N ASN A 212 15.78 10.02 -18.07
CA ASN A 212 16.91 10.62 -17.38
C ASN A 212 18.05 9.62 -17.17
N GLU A 213 19.29 10.06 -17.39
CA GLU A 213 20.51 9.29 -17.12
C GLU A 213 20.70 9.01 -15.60
N ASN A 214 20.07 9.80 -14.72
CA ASN A 214 20.16 9.68 -13.24
C ASN A 214 18.97 8.97 -12.60
N LYS A 215 18.35 7.99 -13.27
CA LYS A 215 17.19 7.25 -12.72
C LYS A 215 17.46 6.64 -11.34
N GLU A 216 18.67 6.16 -11.09
CA GLU A 216 19.04 5.55 -9.81
C GLU A 216 18.96 6.53 -8.64
N ASN A 217 19.49 7.73 -8.81
CA ASN A 217 19.41 8.77 -7.77
C ASN A 217 17.97 9.22 -7.53
N ILE A 218 17.18 9.36 -8.61
CA ILE A 218 15.76 9.68 -8.52
C ILE A 218 15.02 8.58 -7.75
N TYR A 219 15.29 7.30 -8.04
CA TYR A 219 14.70 6.19 -7.31
C TYR A 219 15.04 6.26 -5.82
N LYS A 220 16.33 6.41 -5.48
CA LYS A 220 16.78 6.44 -4.09
C LYS A 220 16.19 7.62 -3.32
N GLU A 221 16.37 8.84 -3.85
CA GLU A 221 16.06 10.08 -3.13
C GLU A 221 14.56 10.41 -3.14
N LYS A 222 13.90 10.21 -4.30
CA LYS A 222 12.51 10.65 -4.48
C LYS A 222 11.48 9.55 -4.27
N ILE A 223 11.85 8.26 -4.32
CA ILE A 223 10.92 7.13 -4.12
C ILE A 223 11.24 6.38 -2.85
N LEU A 224 12.42 5.75 -2.81
CA LEU A 224 12.76 4.80 -1.75
C LEU A 224 12.77 5.45 -0.38
N ILE A 225 13.57 6.49 -0.18
CA ILE A 225 13.73 7.17 1.11
C ILE A 225 12.39 7.72 1.62
N PRO A 226 11.57 8.46 0.84
CA PRO A 226 10.28 8.95 1.30
C PRO A 226 9.30 7.82 1.65
N ILE A 227 9.22 6.75 0.85
CA ILE A 227 8.32 5.62 1.14
C ILE A 227 8.77 4.89 2.41
N LEU A 228 10.07 4.61 2.56
CA LEU A 228 10.61 4.00 3.76
C LEU A 228 10.39 4.89 5.01
N SER A 229 10.44 6.21 4.87
CA SER A 229 10.11 7.14 5.94
C SER A 229 8.65 7.04 6.39
N ILE A 230 7.69 6.90 5.45
CA ILE A 230 6.29 6.62 5.81
C ILE A 230 6.19 5.32 6.60
N VAL A 231 6.84 4.25 6.11
CA VAL A 231 6.82 2.94 6.77
C VAL A 231 7.36 3.04 8.21
N LYS A 232 8.49 3.72 8.43
CA LYS A 232 9.07 3.93 9.76
C LYS A 232 8.16 4.75 10.69
N SER A 233 7.56 5.82 10.17
CA SER A 233 6.70 6.70 10.96
C SER A 233 5.31 6.15 11.22
N CYS A 234 4.88 5.17 10.45
CA CYS A 234 3.59 4.52 10.59
C CYS A 234 3.57 3.61 11.83
N LYS A 235 2.53 3.75 12.66
CA LYS A 235 2.32 2.90 13.84
C LYS A 235 1.37 1.72 13.58
N ASP A 236 1.05 1.46 12.33
CA ASP A 236 0.07 0.47 11.91
C ASP A 236 0.73 -0.62 11.08
N GLU A 237 0.77 -1.82 11.63
CA GLU A 237 1.48 -2.98 11.09
C GLU A 237 0.97 -3.41 9.71
N ASP A 238 -0.36 -3.52 9.54
CA ASP A 238 -0.98 -3.87 8.25
C ASP A 238 -0.62 -2.86 7.14
N SER A 239 -0.43 -1.57 7.51
CA SER A 239 -0.03 -0.54 6.55
C SER A 239 1.45 -0.62 6.20
N GLN A 240 2.31 -0.87 7.19
CA GLN A 240 3.74 -1.03 6.99
C GLN A 240 4.03 -2.20 6.05
N GLU A 241 3.43 -3.37 6.33
CA GLU A 241 3.55 -4.56 5.48
C GLU A 241 3.09 -4.27 4.06
N PHE A 242 1.88 -3.73 3.89
CA PHE A 242 1.31 -3.51 2.57
C PHE A 242 2.10 -2.50 1.72
N ILE A 243 2.57 -1.39 2.32
CA ILE A 243 3.36 -0.38 1.58
C ILE A 243 4.70 -0.97 1.14
N LEU A 244 5.37 -1.77 1.98
CA LEU A 244 6.61 -2.46 1.63
C LEU A 244 6.39 -3.46 0.50
N LEU A 245 5.35 -4.30 0.57
CA LEU A 245 5.01 -5.24 -0.49
C LEU A 245 4.74 -4.52 -1.81
N CYS A 246 3.97 -3.43 -1.79
CA CYS A 246 3.74 -2.61 -2.98
C CYS A 246 5.04 -2.03 -3.55
N LEU A 247 5.95 -1.54 -2.71
CA LEU A 247 7.25 -1.00 -3.13
C LEU A 247 8.08 -2.10 -3.82
N ILE A 248 8.20 -3.27 -3.20
CA ILE A 248 8.98 -4.40 -3.73
C ILE A 248 8.39 -4.86 -5.08
N GLN A 249 7.07 -4.98 -5.19
CA GLN A 249 6.41 -5.51 -6.38
C GLN A 249 6.34 -4.52 -7.54
N ALA A 250 6.17 -3.23 -7.27
CA ALA A 250 5.93 -2.23 -8.31
C ALA A 250 7.19 -1.86 -9.11
N PHE A 251 8.37 -1.89 -8.49
CA PHE A 251 9.61 -1.48 -9.14
C PHE A 251 10.43 -2.68 -9.63
N LYS A 252 11.33 -2.45 -10.59
CA LYS A 252 12.17 -3.49 -11.18
C LYS A 252 13.12 -4.12 -10.16
N GLU A 253 13.49 -5.36 -10.39
CA GLU A 253 14.36 -6.18 -9.55
C GLU A 253 15.71 -5.51 -9.29
N GLU A 254 16.27 -4.83 -10.30
CA GLU A 254 17.57 -4.13 -10.22
C GLU A 254 17.62 -3.12 -9.06
N TYR A 255 16.55 -2.37 -8.85
CA TYR A 255 16.45 -1.40 -7.76
C TYR A 255 16.33 -2.09 -6.39
N ASN A 256 15.52 -3.16 -6.32
CA ASN A 256 15.36 -3.93 -5.09
C ASN A 256 16.69 -4.57 -4.64
N ILE A 257 17.47 -5.10 -5.58
CA ILE A 257 18.78 -5.68 -5.31
C ILE A 257 19.75 -4.59 -4.83
N LYS A 258 19.84 -3.48 -5.57
CA LYS A 258 20.81 -2.41 -5.27
C LYS A 258 20.59 -1.78 -3.91
N TYR A 259 19.33 -1.64 -3.50
CA TYR A 259 18.95 -0.98 -2.25
C TYR A 259 18.38 -1.94 -1.20
N ILE A 260 18.74 -3.23 -1.30
CA ILE A 260 18.28 -4.27 -0.38
C ILE A 260 18.63 -3.96 1.09
N ASN A 261 19.80 -3.35 1.31
CA ASN A 261 20.26 -2.98 2.66
C ASN A 261 19.33 -1.97 3.31
N GLU A 262 18.93 -0.93 2.58
CA GLU A 262 18.02 0.11 3.07
C GLU A 262 16.64 -0.48 3.40
N ILE A 263 16.14 -1.36 2.55
CA ILE A 263 14.84 -2.03 2.74
C ILE A 263 14.89 -2.94 3.97
N ILE A 264 15.91 -3.81 4.09
CA ILE A 264 16.02 -4.74 5.22
C ILE A 264 16.25 -4.01 6.53
N ASN A 265 17.07 -2.95 6.56
CA ASN A 265 17.27 -2.16 7.78
C ASN A 265 15.94 -1.59 8.30
N VAL A 266 15.04 -1.14 7.41
CA VAL A 266 13.71 -0.70 7.81
C VAL A 266 12.86 -1.84 8.35
N ILE A 267 12.92 -3.02 7.72
CA ILE A 267 12.19 -4.21 8.19
C ILE A 267 12.64 -4.59 9.61
N ILE A 268 13.95 -4.49 9.90
CA ILE A 268 14.50 -4.78 11.24
C ILE A 268 14.03 -3.75 12.29
N GLU A 269 13.91 -2.48 11.90
CA GLU A 269 13.48 -1.39 12.79
C GLU A 269 11.98 -1.37 13.09
N ILE A 270 11.15 -1.95 12.21
CA ILE A 270 9.69 -1.94 12.36
C ILE A 270 9.22 -2.96 13.41
N LYS A 271 7.97 -2.83 13.83
CA LYS A 271 7.41 -3.58 14.97
C LYS A 271 7.37 -5.09 14.78
N GLU A 272 7.39 -5.80 15.91
CA GLU A 272 7.48 -7.26 16.04
C GLU A 272 6.33 -8.05 15.41
N ASN A 273 5.15 -7.45 15.24
CA ASN A 273 3.93 -8.14 14.79
C ASN A 273 3.72 -8.12 13.27
N ILE A 274 4.70 -7.62 12.50
CA ILE A 274 4.62 -7.62 11.04
C ILE A 274 4.91 -9.01 10.51
N ASN A 275 4.17 -9.42 9.49
CA ASN A 275 4.42 -10.68 8.80
C ASN A 275 5.70 -10.59 7.94
N ILE A 276 6.85 -10.72 8.60
CA ILE A 276 8.17 -10.67 7.97
C ILE A 276 8.30 -11.74 6.88
N LYS A 277 7.65 -12.91 7.06
CA LYS A 277 7.63 -13.97 6.04
C LYS A 277 7.07 -13.46 4.72
N SER A 278 5.93 -12.79 4.73
CA SER A 278 5.31 -12.26 3.52
C SER A 278 6.27 -11.34 2.77
N ILE A 279 6.90 -10.41 3.49
CA ILE A 279 7.82 -9.44 2.90
C ILE A 279 9.10 -10.11 2.37
N LEU A 280 9.73 -10.96 3.15
CA LEU A 280 10.96 -11.65 2.74
C LEU A 280 10.69 -12.65 1.60
N SER A 281 9.56 -13.35 1.62
CA SER A 281 9.17 -14.25 0.51
C SER A 281 8.99 -13.49 -0.79
N ASP A 282 8.35 -12.31 -0.77
CA ASP A 282 8.19 -11.47 -1.94
C ASP A 282 9.53 -10.92 -2.46
N ILE A 283 10.44 -10.54 -1.55
CA ILE A 283 11.80 -10.13 -1.91
C ILE A 283 12.52 -11.30 -2.61
N MET A 284 12.53 -12.48 -2.01
CA MET A 284 13.21 -13.67 -2.54
C MET A 284 12.60 -14.10 -3.87
N GLU A 285 11.26 -14.10 -4.00
CA GLU A 285 10.58 -14.40 -5.25
C GLU A 285 10.92 -13.40 -6.34
N LYS A 286 10.93 -12.12 -6.02
CA LYS A 286 11.28 -11.05 -6.95
C LYS A 286 12.73 -11.17 -7.42
N LEU A 287 13.66 -11.41 -6.50
CA LEU A 287 15.07 -11.64 -6.82
C LEU A 287 15.25 -12.89 -7.69
N SER A 288 14.45 -13.94 -7.48
CA SER A 288 14.52 -15.17 -8.27
C SER A 288 14.09 -15.01 -9.73
N LYS A 289 13.32 -13.98 -10.04
CA LYS A 289 12.92 -13.63 -11.42
C LYS A 289 13.99 -12.88 -12.19
N PHE A 290 15.03 -12.43 -11.51
CA PHE A 290 16.14 -11.70 -12.12
C PHE A 290 17.04 -12.68 -12.88
N LYS A 291 17.07 -12.57 -14.21
CA LYS A 291 17.75 -13.55 -15.10
C LYS A 291 19.07 -13.04 -15.71
N ASP A 292 19.46 -11.83 -15.38
CA ASP A 292 20.68 -11.24 -15.93
C ASP A 292 21.91 -11.78 -15.18
N ILE A 293 22.49 -12.86 -15.75
CA ILE A 293 23.61 -13.60 -15.14
C ILE A 293 24.87 -12.73 -15.01
N GLU A 294 25.10 -11.79 -15.93
CA GLU A 294 26.28 -10.91 -15.85
C GLU A 294 26.15 -9.95 -14.67
N LYS A 295 24.97 -9.36 -14.49
CA LYS A 295 24.69 -8.48 -13.34
C LYS A 295 24.62 -9.24 -12.03
N ILE A 296 24.18 -10.50 -12.03
CA ILE A 296 24.20 -11.35 -10.82
C ILE A 296 25.64 -11.59 -10.35
N LYS A 297 26.62 -11.75 -11.25
CA LYS A 297 28.03 -11.92 -10.88
C LYS A 297 28.64 -10.66 -10.27
N GLU A 298 28.17 -9.48 -10.68
CA GLU A 298 28.60 -8.20 -10.08
C GLU A 298 27.98 -7.99 -8.70
N ILE A 299 26.83 -8.62 -8.42
CA ILE A 299 26.13 -8.52 -7.14
C ILE A 299 26.72 -9.58 -6.20
N LYS A 300 27.26 -9.13 -5.09
CA LYS A 300 27.73 -10.03 -4.02
C LYS A 300 26.50 -10.69 -3.35
N MET A 301 26.00 -11.78 -3.92
CA MET A 301 24.83 -12.51 -3.39
C MET A 301 24.99 -12.89 -1.92
N ASN A 302 26.21 -13.19 -1.47
CA ASN A 302 26.50 -13.46 -0.06
C ASN A 302 26.08 -12.30 0.86
N LEU A 303 26.29 -11.05 0.45
CA LEU A 303 25.83 -9.88 1.22
C LEU A 303 24.30 -9.82 1.33
N ILE A 304 23.58 -10.26 0.29
CA ILE A 304 22.12 -10.34 0.32
C ILE A 304 21.69 -11.45 1.27
N PHE A 305 22.36 -12.61 1.22
CA PHE A 305 22.09 -13.71 2.14
C PHE A 305 22.35 -13.32 3.59
N GLU A 306 23.49 -12.66 3.87
CA GLU A 306 23.80 -12.12 5.20
C GLU A 306 22.71 -11.18 5.71
N LYS A 307 22.24 -10.25 4.87
CA LYS A 307 21.21 -9.28 5.25
C LYS A 307 19.84 -9.91 5.49
N ILE A 308 19.43 -10.85 4.66
CA ILE A 308 18.19 -11.60 4.90
C ILE A 308 18.30 -12.40 6.20
N ASN A 309 19.42 -13.08 6.41
CA ASN A 309 19.66 -13.81 7.65
C ASN A 309 19.66 -12.89 8.87
N GLU A 310 20.32 -11.72 8.81
CA GLU A 310 20.29 -10.69 9.87
C GLU A 310 18.85 -10.27 10.23
N CYS A 311 18.00 -10.10 9.24
CA CYS A 311 16.58 -9.79 9.45
C CYS A 311 15.84 -10.91 10.19
N ILE A 312 16.01 -12.16 9.76
CA ILE A 312 15.40 -13.33 10.42
C ILE A 312 15.92 -13.44 11.86
N MET A 313 17.24 -13.28 12.06
CA MET A 313 17.90 -13.34 13.37
C MET A 313 17.40 -12.24 14.31
N SER A 314 17.25 -11.01 13.81
CA SER A 314 16.69 -9.90 14.59
C SER A 314 15.28 -10.23 15.10
N SER A 315 14.45 -10.85 14.27
CA SER A 315 13.11 -11.28 14.67
C SER A 315 13.12 -12.37 15.73
N ILE A 316 14.06 -13.33 15.62
CA ILE A 316 14.24 -14.39 16.61
C ILE A 316 14.73 -13.80 17.94
N ASN A 317 15.72 -12.91 17.90
CA ASN A 317 16.29 -12.28 19.11
C ASN A 317 15.22 -11.45 19.87
N LYS A 318 14.41 -10.65 19.16
CA LYS A 318 13.30 -9.90 19.78
C LYS A 318 12.31 -10.81 20.50
N LYS A 319 12.04 -12.01 19.95
CA LYS A 319 11.17 -13.00 20.63
C LYS A 319 11.84 -13.63 21.84
N ILE A 320 13.15 -13.92 21.76
CA ILE A 320 13.95 -14.42 22.89
C ILE A 320 13.97 -13.40 24.04
N GLU A 321 14.22 -12.12 23.74
CA GLU A 321 14.20 -11.03 24.71
C GLU A 321 12.85 -10.94 25.41
N LYS A 322 11.77 -10.95 24.66
CA LYS A 322 10.41 -10.91 25.21
C LYS A 322 10.10 -12.10 26.14
N ILE A 323 10.55 -13.30 25.78
CA ILE A 323 10.41 -14.49 26.64
C ILE A 323 11.20 -14.33 27.94
N ASN A 324 12.42 -13.79 27.85
CA ASN A 324 13.26 -13.59 29.02
C ASN A 324 12.73 -12.47 29.95
N GLU A 325 12.19 -11.39 29.41
CA GLU A 325 11.50 -10.34 30.19
C GLU A 325 10.32 -10.92 30.97
N LEU A 326 9.51 -11.75 30.32
CA LEU A 326 8.38 -12.41 30.95
C LEU A 326 8.78 -13.39 32.05
N LYS A 327 9.93 -14.07 31.90
CA LYS A 327 10.51 -14.92 32.96
C LYS A 327 10.90 -14.11 34.20
N ASN A 328 11.50 -12.93 34.00
CA ASN A 328 12.00 -12.08 35.08
C ASN A 328 10.87 -11.40 35.90
N GLU A 329 9.69 -11.21 35.29
CA GLU A 329 8.56 -10.55 35.96
C GLU A 329 7.77 -11.45 36.92
N ASN A 330 8.13 -12.73 37.11
CA ASN A 330 7.52 -13.74 38.01
C ASN A 330 5.97 -13.73 37.99
N LYS A 331 5.36 -13.40 36.85
CA LYS A 331 3.92 -13.45 36.68
C LYS A 331 3.48 -14.88 36.34
N GLU A 332 3.16 -15.66 37.35
CA GLU A 332 2.72 -17.07 37.27
C GLU A 332 1.49 -17.33 36.37
N ASN A 333 0.81 -16.28 35.89
CA ASN A 333 -0.45 -16.40 35.16
C ASN A 333 -0.45 -15.73 33.77
N ILE A 334 0.71 -15.47 33.16
CA ILE A 334 0.70 -14.99 31.78
C ILE A 334 0.65 -16.22 30.86
N ASN A 335 -0.51 -16.42 30.21
CA ASN A 335 -0.53 -17.18 28.97
C ASN A 335 0.42 -16.46 28.00
N LEU A 336 1.60 -17.05 27.81
CA LEU A 336 2.41 -16.71 26.65
C LEU A 336 1.60 -17.15 25.43
N ASP A 337 0.76 -16.22 24.93
CA ASP A 337 0.31 -16.24 23.54
C ASP A 337 1.53 -15.93 22.65
N ILE A 338 2.56 -16.76 22.76
CA ILE A 338 3.44 -16.99 21.60
C ILE A 338 2.52 -17.76 20.67
N ASN A 339 1.84 -17.00 19.84
CA ASN A 339 0.89 -17.52 18.91
C ASN A 339 1.64 -18.59 18.10
N ASP A 340 1.20 -19.85 18.15
CA ASP A 340 1.82 -20.95 17.39
C ASP A 340 2.03 -20.54 15.92
N LYS A 341 1.15 -19.66 15.42
CA LYS A 341 1.24 -19.04 14.11
C LYS A 341 2.53 -18.24 13.87
N ASP A 342 3.00 -17.51 14.87
CA ASP A 342 4.22 -16.68 14.71
C ASP A 342 5.48 -17.54 14.65
N LEU A 343 5.48 -18.65 15.36
CA LEU A 343 6.59 -19.62 15.32
C LEU A 343 6.58 -20.36 13.98
N ILE A 344 5.42 -20.80 13.53
CA ILE A 344 5.24 -21.42 12.20
C ILE A 344 5.72 -20.46 11.09
N LEU A 345 5.35 -19.19 11.17
CA LEU A 345 5.78 -18.18 10.19
C LEU A 345 7.31 -18.00 10.16
N LEU A 346 7.98 -18.08 11.31
CA LEU A 346 9.45 -18.03 11.36
C LEU A 346 10.09 -19.27 10.73
N ILE A 347 9.57 -20.47 11.01
CA ILE A 347 10.04 -21.73 10.43
C ILE A 347 9.88 -21.69 8.89
N GLU A 348 8.73 -21.28 8.42
CA GLU A 348 8.46 -21.17 6.99
C GLU A 348 9.32 -20.09 6.31
N THR A 349 9.64 -19.01 7.02
CA THR A 349 10.57 -17.98 6.52
C THR A 349 11.98 -18.56 6.36
N GLN A 350 12.47 -19.30 7.35
CA GLN A 350 13.77 -19.96 7.28
C GLN A 350 13.81 -20.99 6.16
N HIS A 351 12.77 -21.77 5.99
CA HIS A 351 12.64 -22.72 4.89
C HIS A 351 12.70 -22.05 3.50
N SER A 352 11.96 -20.95 3.33
CA SER A 352 11.98 -20.17 2.07
C SER A 352 13.37 -19.58 1.81
N PHE A 353 14.08 -19.17 2.87
CA PHE A 353 15.43 -18.65 2.77
C PHE A 353 16.45 -19.73 2.36
N ILE A 354 16.35 -20.92 2.93
CA ILE A 354 17.18 -22.06 2.53
C ILE A 354 16.98 -22.38 1.04
N LYS A 355 15.72 -22.48 0.58
CA LYS A 355 15.43 -22.69 -0.84
C LYS A 355 16.01 -21.59 -1.74
N PHE A 356 15.94 -20.34 -1.29
CA PHE A 356 16.51 -19.23 -2.02
C PHE A 356 18.03 -19.35 -2.15
N ILE A 357 18.73 -19.73 -1.07
CA ILE A 357 20.18 -19.96 -1.08
C ILE A 357 20.56 -21.12 -2.01
N ILE A 358 19.81 -22.22 -1.99
CA ILE A 358 20.07 -23.38 -2.89
C ILE A 358 20.00 -22.94 -4.35
N ASN A 359 19.01 -22.13 -4.72
CA ASN A 359 18.80 -21.72 -6.09
C ASN A 359 19.82 -20.67 -6.59
N PHE A 360 20.39 -19.87 -5.71
CA PHE A 360 21.23 -18.70 -6.06
C PHE A 360 22.64 -18.73 -5.43
N GLY A 361 22.91 -19.69 -4.56
CA GLY A 361 24.22 -19.85 -3.95
C GLY A 361 25.29 -20.26 -4.98
N ASN A 362 26.43 -19.54 -4.97
CA ASN A 362 27.56 -19.95 -5.78
C ASN A 362 28.31 -21.10 -5.07
N PRO A 363 28.55 -22.23 -5.73
CA PRO A 363 29.34 -23.33 -5.17
C PRO A 363 30.72 -22.94 -4.68
N GLU A 364 31.31 -21.88 -5.21
CA GLU A 364 32.62 -21.37 -4.80
C GLU A 364 32.63 -20.77 -3.37
N ASN A 365 31.48 -20.31 -2.87
CA ASN A 365 31.31 -19.65 -1.57
C ASN A 365 30.67 -20.56 -0.52
N LYS A 366 30.78 -21.87 -0.67
CA LYS A 366 30.13 -22.87 0.22
C LYS A 366 30.36 -22.61 1.70
N LYS A 367 31.56 -22.23 2.10
CA LYS A 367 31.91 -22.02 3.52
C LYS A 367 31.15 -20.83 4.12
N GLU A 368 31.12 -19.71 3.42
CA GLU A 368 30.38 -18.52 3.89
C GLU A 368 28.88 -18.79 3.98
N ILE A 369 28.33 -19.47 2.96
CA ILE A 369 26.92 -19.87 2.93
C ILE A 369 26.61 -20.80 4.11
N PHE A 370 27.48 -21.78 4.38
CA PHE A 370 27.33 -22.70 5.51
C PHE A 370 27.36 -21.96 6.85
N ASP A 371 28.27 -21.01 7.04
CA ASP A 371 28.37 -20.21 8.27
C ASP A 371 27.11 -19.35 8.49
N ILE A 372 26.56 -18.73 7.43
CA ILE A 372 25.32 -17.95 7.48
C ILE A 372 24.14 -18.83 7.92
N LEU A 373 24.00 -20.02 7.31
CA LEU A 373 22.92 -20.94 7.63
C LEU A 373 23.04 -21.50 9.03
N ASN A 374 24.25 -21.88 9.42
CA ASN A 374 24.51 -22.47 10.74
C ASN A 374 24.21 -21.49 11.87
N ASN A 375 24.56 -20.21 11.70
CA ASN A 375 24.19 -19.16 12.64
C ASN A 375 22.67 -19.05 12.79
N GLY A 376 21.91 -19.07 11.67
CA GLY A 376 20.45 -19.03 11.68
C GLY A 376 19.84 -20.23 12.43
N ILE A 377 20.31 -21.43 12.12
CA ILE A 377 19.82 -22.68 12.72
C ILE A 377 20.11 -22.72 14.23
N ASN A 378 21.31 -22.32 14.65
CA ASN A 378 21.70 -22.30 16.06
C ASN A 378 20.81 -21.35 16.89
N LYS A 379 20.53 -20.16 16.38
CA LYS A 379 19.62 -19.21 17.05
C LYS A 379 18.19 -19.71 17.11
N PHE A 380 17.73 -20.33 16.04
CA PHE A 380 16.41 -20.94 16.03
C PHE A 380 16.31 -22.07 17.06
N HIS A 381 17.35 -22.88 17.19
CA HIS A 381 17.44 -23.91 18.22
C HIS A 381 17.43 -23.33 19.66
N GLU A 382 18.14 -22.21 19.88
CA GLU A 382 18.09 -21.46 21.14
C GLU A 382 16.65 -21.03 21.49
N LEU A 383 15.92 -20.44 20.53
CA LEU A 383 14.51 -20.05 20.71
C LEU A 383 13.63 -21.26 21.08
N LEU A 384 13.77 -22.38 20.35
CA LEU A 384 12.99 -23.60 20.63
C LEU A 384 13.30 -24.19 22.01
N THR A 385 14.56 -24.17 22.45
CA THR A 385 14.94 -24.67 23.79
C THR A 385 14.38 -23.78 24.89
N LEU A 386 14.36 -22.48 24.70
CA LEU A 386 13.74 -21.54 25.63
C LEU A 386 12.22 -21.74 25.72
N ILE A 387 11.53 -21.91 24.62
CA ILE A 387 10.10 -22.21 24.58
C ILE A 387 9.81 -23.53 25.27
N LYS A 388 10.60 -24.59 25.01
CA LYS A 388 10.44 -25.90 25.68
C LYS A 388 10.68 -25.80 27.20
N SER A 389 11.67 -25.02 27.65
CA SER A 389 11.90 -24.82 29.08
C SER A 389 10.76 -24.08 29.77
N PHE A 390 10.13 -23.14 29.09
CA PHE A 390 9.00 -22.38 29.59
C PHE A 390 7.71 -23.22 29.67
N ASN A 391 7.51 -24.13 28.72
CA ASN A 391 6.32 -24.99 28.64
C ASN A 391 6.44 -26.26 29.50
N LYS A 392 7.65 -26.68 29.89
CA LYS A 392 7.84 -27.81 30.84
C LYS A 392 7.24 -27.55 32.21
N GLU A 393 7.04 -26.30 32.60
CA GLU A 393 6.35 -25.91 33.83
C GLU A 393 4.81 -25.94 33.70
N LYS A 394 4.28 -26.08 32.47
CA LYS A 394 2.85 -26.21 32.18
C LYS A 394 2.66 -27.46 31.30
N GLU A 395 2.19 -28.55 31.89
CA GLU A 395 1.80 -29.77 31.19
C GLU A 395 0.82 -29.47 30.06
N LYS A 396 1.22 -29.67 28.83
CA LYS A 396 0.55 -29.72 27.52
C LYS A 396 0.98 -28.66 26.52
N VAL A 397 1.91 -29.01 25.62
CA VAL A 397 1.88 -28.44 24.26
C VAL A 397 2.46 -29.46 23.27
N GLU A 398 1.68 -29.84 22.29
CA GLU A 398 2.03 -30.69 21.14
C GLU A 398 2.94 -30.01 20.10
N ILE A 399 3.67 -28.93 20.47
CA ILE A 399 4.57 -28.21 19.56
C ILE A 399 5.76 -29.08 19.09
N SER A 400 6.07 -30.14 19.81
CA SER A 400 7.21 -31.01 19.48
C SER A 400 7.06 -31.75 18.14
N ASN A 401 5.84 -31.95 17.65
CA ASN A 401 5.60 -32.71 16.43
C ASN A 401 5.52 -31.87 15.15
N TYR A 402 5.32 -30.56 15.24
CA TYR A 402 5.22 -29.69 14.06
C TYR A 402 6.55 -29.07 13.63
N ALA A 403 7.42 -28.72 14.59
CA ALA A 403 8.72 -28.09 14.30
C ALA A 403 9.76 -29.09 13.73
N LEU A 404 9.51 -30.37 13.93
CA LEU A 404 10.35 -31.49 13.47
C LEU A 404 9.59 -32.39 12.49
N ASN A 405 8.71 -31.83 11.69
CA ASN A 405 8.08 -32.61 10.63
C ASN A 405 9.16 -33.22 9.74
N GLU A 406 9.09 -34.53 9.52
CA GLU A 406 10.08 -35.32 8.75
C GLU A 406 10.40 -34.67 7.40
N GLU A 407 9.44 -33.97 6.80
CA GLU A 407 9.58 -33.27 5.53
C GLU A 407 10.54 -32.06 5.63
N ASN A 408 10.47 -31.27 6.71
CA ASN A 408 11.35 -30.12 6.95
C ASN A 408 12.75 -30.56 7.34
N MET A 409 12.86 -31.64 8.11
CA MET A 409 14.16 -32.25 8.47
C MET A 409 14.80 -32.93 7.26
N LYS A 410 14.00 -33.54 6.40
CA LYS A 410 14.49 -34.17 5.16
C LYS A 410 15.04 -33.13 4.20
N ILE A 411 14.35 -32.01 4.01
CA ILE A 411 14.81 -30.90 3.15
C ILE A 411 16.12 -30.31 3.71
N LEU A 412 16.23 -30.15 5.04
CA LEU A 412 17.45 -29.70 5.67
C LEU A 412 18.60 -30.71 5.52
N TYR A 413 18.27 -32.00 5.64
CA TYR A 413 19.23 -33.09 5.49
C TYR A 413 19.69 -33.28 4.05
N ASP A 414 18.77 -33.23 3.10
CA ASP A 414 19.07 -33.30 1.67
C ASP A 414 19.94 -32.10 1.25
N PHE A 415 19.64 -30.91 1.78
CA PHE A 415 20.43 -29.71 1.55
C PHE A 415 21.84 -29.81 2.13
N LEU A 416 21.99 -30.31 3.36
CA LEU A 416 23.30 -30.50 3.98
C LEU A 416 24.11 -31.55 3.21
N ASN A 417 23.48 -32.58 2.67
CA ASN A 417 24.14 -33.61 1.84
C ASN A 417 24.52 -33.08 0.44
N GLU A 418 23.79 -32.14 -0.13
CA GLU A 418 24.17 -31.49 -1.40
C GLU A 418 25.29 -30.45 -1.22
N LEU A 419 25.48 -29.93 0.00
CA LEU A 419 26.57 -29.01 0.34
C LEU A 419 27.88 -29.70 0.69
N ILE A 420 27.87 -30.99 1.06
CA ILE A 420 29.03 -31.84 1.32
C ILE A 420 29.49 -32.49 0.01
#